data_8b72b7466426f0c95a9a92af73f7cfee
#
_entry.id   8b72b7466426f0c95a9a92af73f7cfee
#
_cell.length_a   1.000
_cell.length_b   1.000
_cell.length_c   1.000
_cell.angle_alpha   90.00
_cell.angle_beta   90.00
_cell.angle_gamma   90.00
#
_symmetry.space_group_name_H-M   'P 1'
#
loop_
_entity.id
_entity.type
_entity.pdbx_description
1 polymer ?
#
loop_
_entity_poly.entity_id
_entity_poly.type
_entity_poly.pdbx_seq_one_letter_code
_entity_poly.pdbx_strand_id
1 'polypeptide(L)'
;NSDDDITLRSILGSNERSGQWVVPKNIYLNNYMGSVVLDFTDAIFTHQNVTIHVNCIFGSDEIYVPEHVNVVSKMFCILSTLENKSVTLNKRQGPTIHIEGKAILGSVEVKIKRTIKEKFMSFANDLKSQLGVSSK
;
A
#
# COMPACT_ATOMS: atom_id res chain seq x y z
N ASN A 1 -4.76 -12.57 18.30
CA ASN A 1 -3.64 -13.45 18.08
C ASN A 1 -2.54 -12.73 17.29
N SER A 2 -1.31 -12.92 17.70
CA SER A 2 -0.17 -12.25 17.11
C SER A 2 0.08 -12.63 15.64
N ASP A 3 -0.42 -13.78 15.19
CA ASP A 3 -0.26 -14.20 13.80
C ASP A 3 -1.16 -13.42 12.84
N ASP A 4 -2.25 -12.85 13.33
CA ASP A 4 -3.20 -12.10 12.51
C ASP A 4 -2.99 -10.60 12.59
N ASP A 5 -2.12 -10.14 13.46
CA ASP A 5 -1.92 -8.71 13.72
C ASP A 5 -0.44 -8.36 13.76
N ILE A 6 -0.12 -7.18 13.29
CA ILE A 6 1.22 -6.61 13.43
C ILE A 6 1.07 -5.13 13.75
N THR A 7 1.95 -4.62 14.62
CA THR A 7 2.00 -3.21 14.98
C THR A 7 3.33 -2.61 14.58
N LEU A 8 3.28 -1.52 13.82
CA LEU A 8 4.45 -0.74 13.45
C LEU A 8 4.33 0.63 14.11
N ARG A 9 5.31 0.97 14.92
CA ARG A 9 5.31 2.21 15.69
C ARG A 9 6.53 3.05 15.35
N SER A 10 6.33 4.35 15.19
CA SER A 10 7.43 5.28 15.04
C SER A 10 7.17 6.51 15.90
N ILE A 11 8.15 6.84 16.74
CA ILE A 11 8.13 8.05 17.56
C ILE A 11 9.48 8.73 17.33
N LEU A 12 9.47 9.87 16.63
CA LEU A 12 10.70 10.61 16.29
C LEU A 12 11.72 9.75 15.55
N GLY A 13 11.26 8.87 14.65
CA GLY A 13 12.17 7.99 13.94
C GLY A 13 11.53 7.43 12.68
N SER A 14 12.04 6.28 12.24
CA SER A 14 11.52 5.63 11.05
C SER A 14 11.36 4.14 11.27
N ASN A 15 10.41 3.55 10.57
CA ASN A 15 10.18 2.12 10.57
C ASN A 15 9.79 1.69 9.16
N GLU A 16 10.26 0.53 8.75
CA GLU A 16 9.97 0.03 7.41
C GLU A 16 9.69 -1.46 7.44
N ARG A 17 8.74 -1.90 6.62
CA ARG A 17 8.47 -3.30 6.38
C ARG A 17 8.43 -3.53 4.88
N SER A 18 9.33 -4.36 4.37
CA SER A 18 9.48 -4.61 2.94
C SER A 18 9.97 -6.03 2.69
N GLY A 19 10.13 -6.39 1.41
CA GLY A 19 10.59 -7.71 1.02
C GLY A 19 9.47 -8.75 1.03
N GLN A 20 9.86 -10.01 1.25
CA GLN A 20 8.93 -11.14 1.20
C GLN A 20 8.38 -11.46 2.59
N TRP A 21 7.59 -10.57 3.13
CA TRP A 21 6.97 -10.78 4.43
C TRP A 21 5.53 -11.24 4.28
N VAL A 22 5.05 -12.02 5.24
CA VAL A 22 3.67 -12.51 5.25
C VAL A 22 2.77 -11.44 5.83
N VAL A 23 1.76 -11.05 5.06
CA VAL A 23 0.88 -9.96 5.44
C VAL A 23 -0.19 -10.49 6.41
N PRO A 24 -0.26 -9.94 7.63
CA PRO A 24 -1.30 -10.33 8.57
C PRO A 24 -2.65 -9.73 8.18
N LYS A 25 -3.68 -10.16 8.86
CA LYS A 25 -5.03 -9.66 8.62
C LYS A 25 -5.18 -8.20 9.02
N ASN A 26 -4.53 -7.79 10.11
CA ASN A 26 -4.58 -6.41 10.61
C ASN A 26 -3.17 -5.85 10.79
N ILE A 27 -2.98 -4.62 10.34
CA ILE A 27 -1.74 -3.89 10.50
C ILE A 27 -2.06 -2.59 11.22
N TYR A 28 -1.41 -2.35 12.33
CA TYR A 28 -1.60 -1.14 13.12
C TYR A 28 -0.39 -0.23 12.92
N LEU A 29 -0.60 0.93 12.31
CA LEU A 29 0.42 1.94 12.09
C LEU A 29 0.22 3.06 13.09
N ASN A 30 1.13 3.16 14.05
CA ASN A 30 1.13 4.24 15.03
C ASN A 30 2.37 5.10 14.78
N ASN A 31 2.19 6.25 14.15
CA ASN A 31 3.28 7.14 13.78
C ASN A 31 3.11 8.50 14.43
N TYR A 32 4.04 8.85 15.30
CA TYR A 32 4.07 10.12 16.00
C TYR A 32 5.39 10.82 15.67
N MET A 33 5.35 11.83 14.80
CA MET A 33 6.52 12.64 14.44
C MET A 33 7.64 11.83 13.78
N GLY A 34 7.27 10.84 12.98
CA GLY A 34 8.25 9.99 12.31
C GLY A 34 7.81 9.61 10.91
N SER A 35 8.42 8.56 10.38
CA SER A 35 8.03 8.03 9.07
C SER A 35 7.89 6.51 9.15
N VAL A 36 6.89 6.00 8.44
CA VAL A 36 6.67 4.56 8.31
C VAL A 36 6.52 4.24 6.83
N VAL A 37 7.20 3.19 6.40
CA VAL A 37 7.09 2.69 5.02
C VAL A 37 6.59 1.26 5.08
N LEU A 38 5.48 1.00 4.40
CA LEU A 38 4.95 -0.34 4.17
C LEU A 38 5.06 -0.66 2.69
N ASP A 39 5.88 -1.63 2.36
CA ASP A 39 6.05 -2.05 0.97
C ASP A 39 5.47 -3.44 0.79
N PHE A 40 4.35 -3.53 0.09
CA PHE A 40 3.67 -4.78 -0.20
C PHE A 40 4.08 -5.38 -1.55
N THR A 41 5.05 -4.78 -2.23
CA THR A 41 5.40 -5.18 -3.61
C THR A 41 5.69 -6.67 -3.74
N ASP A 42 6.52 -7.19 -2.82
CA ASP A 42 6.91 -8.61 -2.83
C ASP A 42 6.32 -9.37 -1.64
N ALA A 43 5.35 -8.78 -0.96
CA ALA A 43 4.75 -9.40 0.22
C ALA A 43 3.89 -10.61 -0.16
N ILE A 44 3.74 -11.50 0.80
CA ILE A 44 2.96 -12.72 0.63
C ILE A 44 1.60 -12.52 1.29
N PHE A 45 0.56 -12.51 0.49
CA PHE A 45 -0.82 -12.33 0.97
C PHE A 45 -1.45 -13.70 1.23
N THR A 46 -1.90 -13.91 2.45
CA THR A 46 -2.64 -15.12 2.85
C THR A 46 -4.10 -14.83 3.17
N HIS A 47 -4.49 -13.56 3.14
CA HIS A 47 -5.86 -13.11 3.39
C HIS A 47 -6.36 -12.31 2.20
N GLN A 48 -7.62 -12.50 1.85
CA GLN A 48 -8.25 -11.75 0.75
C GLN A 48 -8.48 -10.29 1.14
N ASN A 49 -8.71 -10.03 2.40
CA ASN A 49 -8.93 -8.68 2.93
C ASN A 49 -7.96 -8.42 4.06
N VAL A 50 -7.23 -7.31 3.95
CA VAL A 50 -6.25 -6.86 4.94
C VAL A 50 -6.64 -5.43 5.33
N THR A 51 -6.62 -5.14 6.62
CA THR A 51 -6.96 -3.80 7.13
C THR A 51 -5.73 -3.15 7.74
N ILE A 52 -5.44 -1.93 7.31
CA ILE A 52 -4.41 -1.09 7.90
C ILE A 52 -5.10 -0.02 8.74
N HIS A 53 -4.86 -0.07 10.04
CA HIS A 53 -5.38 0.91 10.99
C HIS A 53 -4.32 1.98 11.20
N VAL A 54 -4.55 3.18 10.69
CA VAL A 54 -3.57 4.25 10.70
C VAL A 54 -3.87 5.24 11.81
N ASN A 55 -2.83 5.59 12.55
CA ASN A 55 -2.86 6.67 13.51
C ASN A 55 -1.58 7.49 13.30
N CYS A 56 -1.69 8.56 12.53
CA CYS A 56 -0.54 9.37 12.13
C CYS A 56 -0.70 10.79 12.67
N ILE A 57 0.25 11.22 13.49
CA ILE A 57 0.26 12.57 14.07
C ILE A 57 1.64 13.16 13.82
N PHE A 58 1.72 14.26 13.06
CA PHE A 58 2.97 14.91 12.67
C PHE A 58 3.95 13.98 11.94
N GLY A 59 3.45 12.99 11.24
CA GLY A 59 4.31 12.03 10.58
C GLY A 59 3.98 11.86 9.11
N SER A 60 4.73 10.98 8.45
CA SER A 60 4.43 10.59 7.08
C SER A 60 4.44 9.08 6.95
N ASP A 61 3.44 8.55 6.29
CA ASP A 61 3.33 7.13 5.99
C ASP A 61 3.34 6.95 4.48
N GLU A 62 4.19 6.07 3.99
CA GLU A 62 4.21 5.68 2.59
C GLU A 62 3.83 4.21 2.48
N ILE A 63 2.90 3.91 1.59
CA ILE A 63 2.40 2.55 1.37
C ILE A 63 2.56 2.24 -0.11
N TYR A 64 3.39 1.25 -0.42
CA TYR A 64 3.61 0.79 -1.79
C TYR A 64 2.84 -0.50 -2.01
N VAL A 65 2.05 -0.54 -3.07
CA VAL A 65 1.23 -1.71 -3.40
C VAL A 65 1.51 -2.16 -4.84
N PRO A 66 1.53 -3.47 -5.08
CA PRO A 66 1.64 -3.97 -6.45
C PRO A 66 0.34 -3.72 -7.23
N GLU A 67 0.43 -3.80 -8.55
CA GLU A 67 -0.66 -3.43 -9.42
C GLU A 67 -1.90 -4.32 -9.25
N HIS A 68 -1.72 -5.57 -8.84
CA HIS A 68 -2.84 -6.53 -8.71
C HIS A 68 -3.63 -6.38 -7.41
N VAL A 69 -3.22 -5.51 -6.51
CA VAL A 69 -3.86 -5.32 -5.20
C VAL A 69 -4.82 -4.15 -5.26
N ASN A 70 -6.01 -4.33 -4.70
CA ASN A 70 -7.01 -3.28 -4.58
C ASN A 70 -6.78 -2.48 -3.30
N VAL A 71 -7.05 -1.18 -3.33
CA VAL A 71 -6.92 -0.31 -2.16
C VAL A 71 -8.22 0.48 -1.98
N VAL A 72 -8.78 0.38 -0.78
CA VAL A 72 -9.95 1.15 -0.37
C VAL A 72 -9.56 1.98 0.84
N SER A 73 -9.75 3.30 0.76
CA SER A 73 -9.32 4.22 1.81
C SER A 73 -10.50 4.88 2.49
N LYS A 74 -10.51 4.85 3.82
CA LYS A 74 -11.49 5.53 4.68
C LYS A 74 -10.73 6.22 5.80
N MET A 75 -10.19 7.39 5.51
CA MET A 75 -9.35 8.13 6.46
C MET A 75 -10.04 9.41 6.90
N PHE A 76 -9.88 9.74 8.18
CA PHE A 76 -10.25 11.04 8.72
C PHE A 76 -9.00 11.90 8.81
N CYS A 77 -8.96 13.02 8.08
CA CYS A 77 -7.78 13.86 7.99
C CYS A 77 -8.08 15.27 8.54
N ILE A 78 -7.24 15.73 9.46
CA ILE A 78 -7.30 17.09 9.99
C ILE A 78 -5.96 17.76 9.70
N LEU A 79 -5.98 18.83 8.91
CA LEU A 79 -4.76 19.55 8.51
C LEU A 79 -3.69 18.59 7.99
N SER A 80 -4.13 17.57 7.26
CA SER A 80 -3.28 16.54 6.71
C SER A 80 -3.85 16.05 5.40
N THR A 81 -3.13 15.16 4.72
CA THR A 81 -3.56 14.68 3.41
C THR A 81 -3.48 13.17 3.34
N LEU A 82 -4.42 12.61 2.60
CA LEU A 82 -4.32 11.24 2.10
C LEU A 82 -4.22 11.32 0.59
N GLU A 83 -3.16 10.76 0.03
CA GLU A 83 -3.00 10.70 -1.40
C GLU A 83 -2.95 9.24 -1.83
N ASN A 84 -3.89 8.85 -2.68
CA ASN A 84 -3.99 7.49 -3.18
C ASN A 84 -3.76 7.48 -4.69
N LYS A 85 -2.56 7.08 -5.09
CA LYS A 85 -2.16 7.00 -6.49
C LYS A 85 -2.39 5.61 -7.09
N SER A 86 -3.02 4.72 -6.33
CA SER A 86 -3.35 3.39 -6.80
C SER A 86 -4.74 3.30 -7.43
N VAL A 87 -5.33 4.43 -7.79
CA VAL A 87 -6.68 4.48 -8.35
C VAL A 87 -6.79 3.59 -9.57
N THR A 88 -7.85 2.81 -9.60
CA THR A 88 -8.15 1.96 -10.75
C THR A 88 -9.62 2.10 -11.10
N LEU A 89 -9.93 2.10 -12.39
CA LEU A 89 -11.30 2.19 -12.87
C LEU A 89 -12.02 0.85 -12.76
N ASN A 90 -11.27 -0.23 -12.74
CA ASN A 90 -11.82 -1.58 -12.66
C ASN A 90 -11.28 -2.28 -11.44
N LYS A 91 -12.14 -3.07 -10.79
CA LYS A 91 -11.73 -3.87 -9.65
C LYS A 91 -10.67 -4.89 -10.07
N ARG A 92 -9.58 -4.94 -9.35
CA ARG A 92 -8.50 -5.90 -9.58
C ARG A 92 -8.85 -7.22 -8.92
N GLN A 93 -8.24 -8.31 -9.40
CA GLN A 93 -8.55 -9.65 -8.91
C GLN A 93 -7.76 -10.07 -7.68
N GLY A 94 -6.77 -9.29 -7.29
CA GLY A 94 -5.95 -9.59 -6.12
C GLY A 94 -6.64 -9.27 -4.80
N PRO A 95 -5.90 -9.40 -3.70
CA PRO A 95 -6.44 -9.04 -2.39
C PRO A 95 -6.76 -7.56 -2.30
N THR A 96 -7.54 -7.21 -1.29
CA THR A 96 -7.94 -5.83 -1.03
C THR A 96 -7.33 -5.36 0.28
N ILE A 97 -6.69 -4.20 0.23
CA ILE A 97 -6.16 -3.53 1.42
C ILE A 97 -7.13 -2.40 1.77
N HIS A 98 -7.67 -2.45 2.97
CA HIS A 98 -8.53 -1.42 3.52
C HIS A 98 -7.70 -0.53 4.42
N ILE A 99 -7.66 0.76 4.13
CA ILE A 99 -6.91 1.73 4.93
C ILE A 99 -7.93 2.59 5.67
N GLU A 100 -7.89 2.55 7.00
CA GLU A 100 -8.80 3.34 7.82
C GLU A 100 -8.06 3.92 9.01
N GLY A 101 -8.65 4.95 9.62
CA GLY A 101 -8.05 5.60 10.76
C GLY A 101 -8.01 7.11 10.60
N LYS A 102 -6.96 7.73 11.13
CA LYS A 102 -6.86 9.18 11.15
C LYS A 102 -5.43 9.66 10.91
N ALA A 103 -5.32 10.86 10.32
CA ALA A 103 -4.07 11.57 10.17
C ALA A 103 -4.27 13.02 10.60
N ILE A 104 -3.43 13.49 11.51
CA ILE A 104 -3.49 14.85 12.05
C ILE A 104 -2.13 15.50 11.80
N LEU A 105 -2.11 16.59 11.03
CA LEU A 105 -0.88 17.31 10.70
C LEU A 105 0.19 16.40 10.10
N GLY A 106 -0.24 15.43 9.28
CA GLY A 106 0.66 14.49 8.67
C GLY A 106 0.25 14.15 7.25
N SER A 107 0.84 13.11 6.69
CA SER A 107 0.49 12.66 5.35
C SER A 107 0.50 11.13 5.27
N VAL A 108 -0.41 10.59 4.48
CA VAL A 108 -0.43 9.19 4.12
C VAL A 108 -0.46 9.11 2.60
N GLU A 109 0.48 8.41 2.02
CA GLU A 109 0.60 8.32 0.58
C GLU A 109 0.61 6.86 0.16
N VAL A 110 -0.26 6.52 -0.79
CA VAL A 110 -0.35 5.18 -1.35
C VAL A 110 0.12 5.25 -2.81
N LYS A 111 1.12 4.45 -3.15
CA LYS A 111 1.72 4.43 -4.48
C LYS A 111 1.72 3.02 -5.05
N ILE A 112 1.56 2.92 -6.37
CA ILE A 112 1.74 1.67 -7.06
C ILE A 112 3.23 1.45 -7.31
N LYS A 113 3.73 0.27 -6.91
CA LYS A 113 5.08 -0.15 -7.22
C LYS A 113 4.98 -1.54 -7.83
N ARG A 114 5.24 -1.64 -9.11
CA ARG A 114 5.05 -2.88 -9.84
C ARG A 114 6.06 -3.94 -9.43
N THR A 115 5.60 -5.19 -9.35
CA THR A 115 6.48 -6.34 -9.21
C THR A 115 7.31 -6.52 -10.48
N ILE A 116 8.34 -7.37 -10.42
CA ILE A 116 9.15 -7.67 -11.61
C ILE A 116 8.27 -8.25 -12.70
N LYS A 117 7.33 -9.14 -12.34
CA LYS A 117 6.39 -9.71 -13.29
C LYS A 117 5.50 -8.64 -13.94
N GLU A 118 4.99 -7.73 -13.14
CA GLU A 118 4.13 -6.64 -13.63
C GLU A 118 4.90 -5.70 -14.54
N LYS A 119 6.15 -5.39 -14.22
CA LYS A 119 7.02 -4.58 -15.08
C LYS A 119 7.27 -5.27 -16.43
N PHE A 120 7.52 -6.56 -16.38
CA PHE A 120 7.75 -7.34 -17.60
C PHE A 120 6.51 -7.33 -18.50
N MET A 121 5.33 -7.55 -17.93
CA MET A 121 4.08 -7.54 -18.70
C MET A 121 3.81 -6.17 -19.32
N SER A 122 4.07 -5.10 -18.59
CA SER A 122 3.92 -3.74 -19.10
C SER A 122 4.87 -3.50 -20.28
N PHE A 123 6.13 -3.90 -20.14
CA PHE A 123 7.11 -3.78 -21.22
C PHE A 123 6.69 -4.55 -22.47
N ALA A 124 6.21 -5.78 -22.29
CA ALA A 124 5.76 -6.60 -23.42
C ALA A 124 4.57 -5.97 -24.16
N ASN A 125 3.63 -5.38 -23.40
CA ASN A 125 2.50 -4.69 -24.00
C ASN A 125 2.93 -3.43 -24.76
N ASP A 126 3.86 -2.67 -24.21
CA ASP A 126 4.40 -1.48 -24.87
C ASP A 126 5.11 -1.86 -26.18
N LEU A 127 5.89 -2.94 -26.15
CA LEU A 127 6.59 -3.42 -27.32
C LEU A 127 5.62 -3.84 -28.43
N LYS A 128 4.55 -4.56 -28.07
CA LYS A 128 3.52 -4.94 -29.03
C LYS A 128 2.87 -3.71 -29.67
N SER A 129 2.58 -2.71 -28.86
CA SER A 129 1.99 -1.47 -29.35
C SER A 129 2.91 -0.77 -30.35
N GLN A 130 4.21 -0.69 -30.04
CA GLN A 130 5.18 -0.04 -30.94
C GLN A 130 5.38 -0.78 -32.25
N LEU A 131 5.24 -2.10 -32.22
CA LEU A 131 5.40 -2.91 -33.42
C LEU A 131 4.11 -3.00 -34.23
N GLY A 132 3.03 -2.37 -33.80
CA GLY A 132 1.77 -2.41 -34.48
C GLY A 132 1.05 -3.76 -34.41
N VAL A 133 1.41 -4.58 -33.44
CA VAL A 133 0.79 -5.90 -33.23
C VAL A 133 -0.50 -5.72 -32.46
N SER A 134 -1.59 -6.31 -32.98
CA SER A 134 -2.87 -6.29 -32.31
C SER A 134 -2.85 -7.17 -31.05
N SER A 135 -3.42 -6.69 -29.97
CA SER A 135 -3.49 -7.43 -28.71
C SER A 135 -4.80 -8.19 -28.54
N LYS A 136 -5.56 -8.34 -29.58
CA LYS A 136 -6.83 -9.07 -29.51
C LYS A 136 -6.66 -10.51 -29.08
#